data_ffce7ac029f90b9ef86ba8416ecb312f
#
_entry.id   ffce7ac029f90b9ef86ba8416ecb312f
#
_cell.length_a   1.000
_cell.length_b   1.000
_cell.length_c   1.000
_cell.angle_alpha   90.00
_cell.angle_beta   90.00
_cell.angle_gamma   90.00
#
_symmetry.space_group_name_H-M   'P 1'
#
loop_
_entity.id
_entity.type
_entity.pdbx_description
1 polymer ?
#
loop_
_entity_poly.entity_id
_entity_poly.type
_entity_poly.pdbx_seq_one_letter_code
_entity_poly.pdbx_strand_id
1 'polypeptide(L)'
;MSVPPLSSLLARLPALVAGGGVAWWADSDAPGAVEKLSPDAAARRTRATPPLLVHAKATAARLGVEPNFAAFDLLDLFAFVRPAKFCLPTPHGLLQRIGLDAADDEEAVQYLREAALTLLQELPRQSPRSLRRVARLAQSLQTAGWPWAPYILAALGPE
;
A
#
# COMPACT_ATOMS: atom_id res chain seq x y z
N MET A 1 6.42 26.63 -1.55
CA MET A 1 5.29 25.68 -1.49
C MET A 1 5.63 24.54 -0.54
N SER A 2 4.80 24.34 0.46
CA SER A 2 5.00 23.21 1.36
C SER A 2 4.53 21.92 0.69
N VAL A 3 5.33 20.86 0.84
CA VAL A 3 4.92 19.52 0.40
C VAL A 3 3.80 19.05 1.32
N PRO A 4 2.69 18.48 0.78
CA PRO A 4 1.63 17.94 1.63
C PRO A 4 2.21 16.88 2.59
N PRO A 5 1.69 16.76 3.82
CA PRO A 5 2.12 15.71 4.71
C PRO A 5 1.83 14.34 4.11
N LEU A 6 2.67 13.36 4.45
CA LEU A 6 2.59 12.01 3.90
C LEU A 6 1.20 11.38 4.15
N SER A 7 0.62 11.62 5.32
CA SER A 7 -0.73 11.13 5.64
C SER A 7 -1.78 11.67 4.66
N SER A 8 -1.66 12.93 4.25
CA SER A 8 -2.58 13.53 3.26
C SER A 8 -2.41 12.90 1.87
N LEU A 9 -1.18 12.59 1.48
CA LEU A 9 -0.92 11.91 0.20
C LEU A 9 -1.53 10.51 0.20
N LEU A 10 -1.35 9.77 1.28
CA LEU A 10 -1.91 8.42 1.41
C LEU A 10 -3.43 8.40 1.49
N ALA A 11 -4.03 9.43 2.10
CA ALA A 11 -5.48 9.54 2.22
C ALA A 11 -6.20 9.61 0.86
N ARG A 12 -5.48 9.97 -0.20
CA ARG A 12 -6.02 10.04 -1.57
C ARG A 12 -6.05 8.68 -2.25
N LEU A 13 -5.36 7.68 -1.70
CA LEU A 13 -5.31 6.35 -2.30
C LEU A 13 -6.47 5.51 -1.81
N PRO A 14 -7.26 4.90 -2.71
CA PRO A 14 -8.23 3.92 -2.29
C PRO A 14 -7.52 2.64 -1.83
N ALA A 15 -8.21 1.82 -1.06
CA ALA A 15 -7.68 0.56 -0.57
C ALA A 15 -8.61 -0.58 -0.96
N LEU A 16 -8.04 -1.75 -1.20
CA LEU A 16 -8.75 -2.95 -1.66
C LEU A 16 -8.27 -4.18 -0.90
N VAL A 17 -9.22 -4.96 -0.39
CA VAL A 17 -8.97 -6.32 0.10
C VAL A 17 -9.97 -7.25 -0.58
N ALA A 18 -9.46 -8.22 -1.33
CA ALA A 18 -10.28 -9.21 -2.02
C ALA A 18 -10.35 -10.50 -1.21
N GLY A 19 -11.54 -10.96 -0.94
CA GLY A 19 -11.80 -12.25 -0.30
C GLY A 19 -12.37 -13.27 -1.28
N GLY A 20 -12.97 -14.34 -0.75
CA GLY A 20 -13.63 -15.34 -1.57
C GLY A 20 -15.01 -14.86 -2.02
N GLY A 21 -15.12 -14.43 -3.27
CA GLY A 21 -16.39 -13.99 -3.85
C GLY A 21 -16.86 -12.62 -3.43
N VAL A 22 -16.08 -11.87 -2.67
CA VAL A 22 -16.41 -10.52 -2.21
C VAL A 22 -15.13 -9.69 -2.13
N ALA A 23 -15.26 -8.39 -2.40
CA ALA A 23 -14.17 -7.46 -2.24
C ALA A 23 -14.60 -6.29 -1.36
N TRP A 24 -13.65 -5.74 -0.61
CA TRP A 24 -13.86 -4.57 0.24
C TRP A 24 -13.03 -3.42 -0.31
N TRP A 25 -13.69 -2.28 -0.50
CA TRP A 25 -13.08 -1.08 -1.08
C TRP A 25 -13.29 0.10 -0.13
N ALA A 26 -12.22 0.83 0.14
CA ALA A 26 -12.28 2.03 0.97
C ALA A 26 -11.70 3.21 0.19
N ASP A 27 -12.58 4.15 -0.23
CA ASP A 27 -12.15 5.33 -0.98
C ASP A 27 -11.36 6.31 -0.11
N SER A 28 -11.61 6.33 1.20
CA SER A 28 -10.97 7.26 2.13
C SER A 28 -10.93 6.68 3.53
N ASP A 29 -10.29 7.40 4.47
CA ASP A 29 -10.24 7.04 5.88
C ASP A 29 -11.52 7.40 6.64
N ALA A 30 -12.48 8.05 5.98
CA ALA A 30 -13.71 8.50 6.63
C ALA A 30 -14.53 7.30 7.15
N PRO A 31 -15.15 7.41 8.34
CA PRO A 31 -16.06 6.37 8.82
C PRO A 31 -17.17 6.09 7.81
N GLY A 32 -17.44 4.82 7.52
CA GLY A 32 -18.47 4.43 6.58
C GLY A 32 -18.07 4.50 5.11
N ALA A 33 -16.81 4.81 4.80
CA ALA A 33 -16.32 4.86 3.42
C ALA A 33 -16.03 3.47 2.83
N VAL A 34 -16.18 2.40 3.61
CA VAL A 34 -15.94 1.04 3.15
C VAL A 34 -17.17 0.52 2.42
N GLU A 35 -16.96 0.02 1.20
CA GLU A 35 -18.00 -0.58 0.38
C GLU A 35 -17.71 -2.05 0.15
N LYS A 36 -18.75 -2.87 0.20
CA LYS A 36 -18.69 -4.27 -0.19
C LYS A 36 -19.01 -4.37 -1.67
N LEU A 37 -18.10 -4.94 -2.45
CA LEU A 37 -18.22 -5.02 -3.90
C LEU A 37 -18.17 -6.47 -4.38
N SER A 38 -18.80 -6.72 -5.55
CA SER A 38 -18.53 -7.94 -6.29
C SER A 38 -17.10 -7.91 -6.84
N PRO A 39 -16.50 -9.08 -7.14
CA PRO A 39 -15.19 -9.09 -7.79
C PRO A 39 -15.14 -8.29 -9.09
N ASP A 40 -16.19 -8.34 -9.91
CA ASP A 40 -16.25 -7.58 -11.16
C ASP A 40 -16.25 -6.08 -10.93
N ALA A 41 -17.02 -5.60 -9.95
CA ALA A 41 -17.08 -4.17 -9.62
C ALA A 41 -15.72 -3.69 -9.09
N ALA A 42 -15.08 -4.50 -8.24
CA ALA A 42 -13.75 -4.18 -7.71
C ALA A 42 -12.70 -4.14 -8.83
N ALA A 43 -12.77 -5.07 -9.77
CA ALA A 43 -11.86 -5.09 -10.92
C ALA A 43 -12.01 -3.84 -11.78
N ARG A 44 -13.23 -3.37 -11.99
CA ARG A 44 -13.47 -2.12 -12.75
C ARG A 44 -12.88 -0.91 -12.04
N ARG A 45 -13.05 -0.80 -10.72
CA ARG A 45 -12.49 0.31 -9.95
C ARG A 45 -10.96 0.29 -9.94
N THR A 46 -10.37 -0.89 -9.86
CA THR A 46 -8.91 -1.06 -9.91
C THR A 46 -8.33 -0.56 -11.23
N ARG A 47 -9.01 -0.78 -12.34
CA ARG A 47 -8.57 -0.26 -13.64
C ARG A 47 -8.67 1.26 -13.73
N ALA A 48 -9.66 1.83 -13.06
CA ALA A 48 -9.85 3.29 -13.07
C ALA A 48 -8.89 4.02 -12.14
N THR A 49 -8.59 3.45 -10.98
CA THR A 49 -7.75 4.09 -9.97
C THR A 49 -6.89 3.03 -9.26
N PRO A 50 -5.55 3.14 -9.30
CA PRO A 50 -4.68 2.19 -8.63
C PRO A 50 -4.90 2.17 -7.11
N PRO A 51 -5.26 1.02 -6.51
CA PRO A 51 -5.51 0.94 -5.09
C PRO A 51 -4.29 0.50 -4.28
N LEU A 52 -4.32 0.79 -2.98
CA LEU A 52 -3.52 0.09 -1.99
C LEU A 52 -4.03 -1.34 -1.85
N LEU A 53 -3.15 -2.32 -1.86
CA LEU A 53 -3.52 -3.72 -1.66
C LEU A 53 -2.31 -4.49 -1.11
N VAL A 54 -2.52 -5.74 -0.78
CA VAL A 54 -1.44 -6.64 -0.36
C VAL A 54 -1.41 -7.83 -1.31
N HIS A 55 -0.28 -8.00 -2.02
CA HIS A 55 -0.05 -9.07 -2.96
C HIS A 55 -0.95 -8.96 -4.20
N ALA A 56 -0.52 -8.15 -5.15
CA ALA A 56 -1.29 -7.84 -6.37
C ALA A 56 -1.70 -9.10 -7.16
N LYS A 57 -0.79 -10.07 -7.28
CA LYS A 57 -1.08 -11.31 -8.03
C LYS A 57 -2.18 -12.13 -7.38
N ALA A 58 -2.14 -12.29 -6.05
CA ALA A 58 -3.16 -13.02 -5.32
C ALA A 58 -4.50 -12.28 -5.35
N THR A 59 -4.47 -10.95 -5.24
CA THR A 59 -5.66 -10.12 -5.34
C THR A 59 -6.31 -10.27 -6.70
N ALA A 60 -5.52 -10.21 -7.78
CA ALA A 60 -6.02 -10.40 -9.14
C ALA A 60 -6.69 -11.77 -9.30
N ALA A 61 -6.08 -12.82 -8.77
CA ALA A 61 -6.64 -14.18 -8.83
C ALA A 61 -8.01 -14.23 -8.13
N ARG A 62 -8.17 -13.58 -6.99
CA ARG A 62 -9.44 -13.53 -6.27
C ARG A 62 -10.50 -12.71 -6.99
N LEU A 63 -10.08 -11.71 -7.76
CA LEU A 63 -10.98 -10.92 -8.60
C LEU A 63 -11.30 -11.61 -9.93
N GLY A 64 -10.58 -12.68 -10.29
CA GLY A 64 -10.76 -13.39 -11.54
C GLY A 64 -10.20 -12.64 -12.74
N VAL A 65 -9.16 -11.84 -12.57
CA VAL A 65 -8.54 -11.03 -13.63
C VAL A 65 -7.03 -11.28 -13.70
N GLU A 66 -6.42 -10.87 -14.81
CA GLU A 66 -4.96 -10.89 -14.96
C GLU A 66 -4.31 -9.83 -14.06
N PRO A 67 -3.11 -10.10 -13.50
CA PRO A 67 -2.42 -9.15 -12.62
C PRO A 67 -1.67 -8.07 -13.41
N ASN A 68 -2.33 -7.43 -14.36
CA ASN A 68 -1.74 -6.44 -15.25
C ASN A 68 -2.26 -5.01 -14.98
N PHE A 69 -2.85 -4.79 -13.81
CA PHE A 69 -3.32 -3.47 -13.40
C PHE A 69 -2.29 -2.78 -12.51
N ALA A 70 -2.31 -1.45 -12.50
CA ALA A 70 -1.47 -0.67 -11.60
C ALA A 70 -2.01 -0.74 -10.17
N ALA A 71 -1.11 -0.86 -9.19
CA ALA A 71 -1.49 -0.92 -7.78
C ALA A 71 -0.33 -0.46 -6.89
N PHE A 72 -0.67 -0.05 -5.67
CA PHE A 72 0.30 0.23 -4.60
C PHE A 72 0.35 -1.00 -3.70
N ASP A 73 1.25 -1.93 -4.03
CA ASP A 73 1.37 -3.20 -3.31
C ASP A 73 2.19 -3.02 -2.03
N LEU A 74 1.56 -3.23 -0.89
CA LEU A 74 2.22 -3.10 0.40
C LEU A 74 3.30 -4.15 0.64
N LEU A 75 3.26 -5.29 -0.07
CA LEU A 75 4.35 -6.27 0.01
C LEU A 75 5.64 -5.70 -0.57
N ASP A 76 5.54 -4.97 -1.69
CA ASP A 76 6.71 -4.32 -2.29
C ASP A 76 7.28 -3.27 -1.35
N LEU A 77 6.41 -2.47 -0.74
CA LEU A 77 6.83 -1.45 0.23
C LEU A 77 7.46 -2.09 1.46
N PHE A 78 6.86 -3.15 1.99
CA PHE A 78 7.40 -3.88 3.13
C PHE A 78 8.81 -4.40 2.85
N ALA A 79 9.01 -5.03 1.69
CA ALA A 79 10.31 -5.54 1.28
C ALA A 79 11.36 -4.44 1.15
N PHE A 80 10.95 -3.27 0.70
CA PHE A 80 11.85 -2.12 0.56
C PHE A 80 12.23 -1.52 1.92
N VAL A 81 11.26 -1.35 2.80
CA VAL A 81 11.46 -0.71 4.12
C VAL A 81 12.12 -1.65 5.11
N ARG A 82 11.76 -2.92 5.10
CA ARG A 82 12.26 -3.95 6.01
C ARG A 82 12.94 -5.09 5.24
N PRO A 83 14.07 -4.84 4.56
CA PRO A 83 14.74 -5.91 3.81
C PRO A 83 15.18 -7.04 4.76
N ALA A 84 15.11 -8.27 4.29
CA ALA A 84 15.43 -9.49 5.06
C ALA A 84 14.47 -9.80 6.21
N LYS A 85 13.35 -9.08 6.33
CA LYS A 85 12.25 -9.41 7.25
C LYS A 85 11.16 -10.14 6.49
N PHE A 86 10.41 -10.96 7.21
CA PHE A 86 9.35 -11.79 6.63
C PHE A 86 7.98 -11.38 7.15
N CYS A 87 6.99 -11.40 6.27
CA CYS A 87 5.57 -11.39 6.65
C CYS A 87 4.82 -12.37 5.76
N LEU A 88 3.70 -12.87 6.24
CA LEU A 88 2.82 -13.65 5.39
C LEU A 88 2.25 -12.73 4.30
N PRO A 89 2.20 -13.21 3.03
CA PRO A 89 1.80 -12.37 1.89
C PRO A 89 0.29 -12.21 1.78
N THR A 90 -0.36 -11.88 2.87
CA THR A 90 -1.80 -11.64 2.95
C THR A 90 -2.05 -10.31 3.66
N PRO A 91 -3.23 -9.67 3.46
CA PRO A 91 -3.56 -8.45 4.21
C PRO A 91 -3.41 -8.62 5.72
N HIS A 92 -3.98 -9.67 6.29
CA HIS A 92 -3.91 -9.93 7.73
C HIS A 92 -2.47 -10.22 8.19
N GLY A 93 -1.71 -10.98 7.41
CA GLY A 93 -0.33 -11.31 7.74
C GLY A 93 0.59 -10.08 7.77
N LEU A 94 0.46 -9.20 6.77
CA LEU A 94 1.22 -7.96 6.74
C LEU A 94 0.83 -7.02 7.87
N LEU A 95 -0.48 -6.85 8.09
CA LEU A 95 -0.99 -5.99 9.17
C LEU A 95 -0.53 -6.47 10.53
N GLN A 96 -0.61 -7.78 10.79
CA GLN A 96 -0.16 -8.37 12.05
C GLN A 96 1.32 -8.11 12.28
N ARG A 97 2.13 -8.21 11.23
CA ARG A 97 3.58 -7.96 11.32
C ARG A 97 3.91 -6.51 11.68
N ILE A 98 3.01 -5.57 11.35
CA ILE A 98 3.16 -4.15 11.66
C ILE A 98 2.56 -3.81 13.03
N GLY A 99 1.78 -4.73 13.62
CA GLY A 99 1.15 -4.52 14.92
C GLY A 99 -0.32 -4.09 14.81
N LEU A 100 -0.94 -4.34 13.67
CA LEU A 100 -2.35 -4.02 13.43
C LEU A 100 -3.15 -5.31 13.28
N ASP A 101 -4.05 -5.57 14.21
CA ASP A 101 -4.92 -6.75 14.17
C ASP A 101 -6.28 -6.37 13.62
N ALA A 102 -6.63 -6.97 12.47
CA ALA A 102 -7.96 -6.80 11.87
C ALA A 102 -8.79 -8.04 12.14
N ALA A 103 -10.02 -7.85 12.57
CA ALA A 103 -10.94 -8.95 12.86
C ALA A 103 -11.40 -9.66 11.59
N ASP A 104 -11.54 -8.91 10.49
CA ASP A 104 -12.03 -9.42 9.21
C ASP A 104 -11.47 -8.57 8.05
N ASP A 105 -11.85 -8.90 6.83
CA ASP A 105 -11.38 -8.18 5.63
C ASP A 105 -11.92 -6.76 5.57
N GLU A 106 -13.12 -6.51 6.07
CA GLU A 106 -13.71 -5.17 6.13
C GLU A 106 -12.86 -4.24 7.00
N GLU A 107 -12.42 -4.73 8.15
CA GLU A 107 -11.54 -3.97 9.03
C GLU A 107 -10.13 -3.87 8.43
N ALA A 108 -9.63 -4.94 7.82
CA ALA A 108 -8.32 -4.96 7.20
C ALA A 108 -8.15 -3.87 6.15
N VAL A 109 -9.16 -3.67 5.29
CA VAL A 109 -9.08 -2.64 4.25
C VAL A 109 -8.95 -1.24 4.83
N GLN A 110 -9.52 -1.01 6.01
CA GLN A 110 -9.43 0.28 6.70
C GLN A 110 -8.03 0.55 7.26
N TYR A 111 -7.24 -0.48 7.51
CA TYR A 111 -5.90 -0.35 8.09
C TYR A 111 -4.78 -0.27 7.06
N LEU A 112 -5.05 -0.46 5.77
CA LEU A 112 -3.99 -0.48 4.77
C LEU A 112 -3.26 0.86 4.64
N ARG A 113 -3.96 1.99 4.76
CA ARG A 113 -3.33 3.32 4.72
C ARG A 113 -2.44 3.54 5.94
N GLU A 114 -2.90 3.13 7.11
CA GLU A 114 -2.12 3.22 8.35
C GLU A 114 -0.86 2.37 8.25
N ALA A 115 -0.98 1.18 7.67
CA ALA A 115 0.17 0.30 7.44
C ALA A 115 1.20 0.95 6.51
N ALA A 116 0.76 1.55 5.41
CA ALA A 116 1.64 2.27 4.49
C ALA A 116 2.34 3.42 5.20
N LEU A 117 1.60 4.21 5.96
CA LEU A 117 2.16 5.33 6.72
C LEU A 117 3.22 4.85 7.72
N THR A 118 2.91 3.79 8.47
CA THR A 118 3.82 3.20 9.45
C THR A 118 5.13 2.78 8.79
N LEU A 119 5.06 2.07 7.67
CA LEU A 119 6.25 1.62 6.95
C LEU A 119 7.07 2.81 6.44
N LEU A 120 6.43 3.77 5.82
CA LEU A 120 7.12 4.95 5.27
C LEU A 120 7.79 5.77 6.38
N GLN A 121 7.18 5.88 7.55
CA GLN A 121 7.73 6.61 8.69
C GLN A 121 8.95 5.93 9.33
N GLU A 122 9.21 4.68 9.02
CA GLU A 122 10.41 3.99 9.48
C GLU A 122 11.67 4.42 8.72
N LEU A 123 11.53 4.90 7.49
CA LEU A 123 12.67 5.24 6.63
C LEU A 123 13.56 6.34 7.21
N PRO A 124 13.01 7.48 7.69
CA PRO A 124 13.86 8.56 8.22
C PRO A 124 14.66 8.19 9.47
N ARG A 125 14.33 7.07 10.12
CA ARG A 125 15.01 6.61 11.34
C ARG A 125 16.31 5.85 11.06
N GLN A 126 16.66 5.66 9.79
CA GLN A 126 17.88 4.97 9.40
C GLN A 126 19.10 5.90 9.50
N SER A 127 20.30 5.31 9.46
CA SER A 127 21.53 6.10 9.47
C SER A 127 21.62 6.99 8.21
N PRO A 128 22.37 8.12 8.27
CA PRO A 128 22.55 8.99 7.09
C PRO A 128 23.08 8.26 5.87
N ARG A 129 23.97 7.29 6.06
CA ARG A 129 24.51 6.49 4.96
C ARG A 129 23.41 5.63 4.31
N SER A 130 22.57 4.99 5.14
CA SER A 130 21.44 4.20 4.66
C SER A 130 20.41 5.07 3.95
N LEU A 131 20.14 6.26 4.49
CA LEU A 131 19.20 7.21 3.87
C LEU A 131 19.65 7.64 2.48
N ARG A 132 20.95 7.91 2.28
CA ARG A 132 21.47 8.26 0.96
C ARG A 132 21.32 7.11 -0.02
N ARG A 133 21.57 5.88 0.42
CA ARG A 133 21.38 4.69 -0.42
C ARG A 133 19.92 4.51 -0.79
N VAL A 134 19.02 4.64 0.17
CA VAL A 134 17.57 4.53 -0.05
C VAL A 134 17.09 5.60 -1.01
N ALA A 135 17.55 6.86 -0.87
CA ALA A 135 17.17 7.94 -1.76
C ALA A 135 17.60 7.68 -3.20
N ARG A 136 18.84 7.22 -3.42
CA ARG A 136 19.33 6.87 -4.76
C ARG A 136 18.51 5.74 -5.39
N LEU A 137 18.23 4.71 -4.62
CA LEU A 137 17.44 3.58 -5.08
C LEU A 137 16.02 4.04 -5.45
N ALA A 138 15.40 4.86 -4.60
CA ALA A 138 14.07 5.39 -4.86
C ALA A 138 14.03 6.23 -6.13
N GLN A 139 15.04 7.07 -6.36
CA GLN A 139 15.15 7.87 -7.58
C GLN A 139 15.27 6.99 -8.83
N SER A 140 16.07 5.93 -8.77
CA SER A 140 16.18 4.97 -9.87
C SER A 140 14.87 4.26 -10.15
N LEU A 141 14.19 3.84 -9.10
CA LEU A 141 12.89 3.16 -9.21
C LEU A 141 11.78 4.11 -9.69
N GLN A 142 11.88 5.41 -9.36
CA GLN A 142 10.97 6.42 -9.88
C GLN A 142 11.11 6.55 -11.39
N THR A 143 12.34 6.59 -11.89
CA THR A 143 12.61 6.61 -13.32
C THR A 143 12.06 5.37 -14.02
N ALA A 144 12.08 4.21 -13.34
CA ALA A 144 11.53 2.97 -13.85
C ALA A 144 10.00 2.87 -13.68
N GLY A 145 9.35 3.84 -13.04
CA GLY A 145 7.90 3.90 -12.90
C GLY A 145 7.32 3.18 -11.67
N TRP A 146 8.14 2.91 -10.67
CA TRP A 146 7.64 2.26 -9.43
C TRP A 146 6.69 3.19 -8.67
N PRO A 147 5.44 2.78 -8.42
CA PRO A 147 4.42 3.68 -7.83
C PRO A 147 4.79 4.23 -6.45
N TRP A 148 5.52 3.48 -5.65
CA TRP A 148 5.90 3.90 -4.29
C TRP A 148 7.02 4.92 -4.25
N ALA A 149 7.81 5.07 -5.32
CA ALA A 149 8.99 5.92 -5.29
C ALA A 149 8.72 7.36 -4.86
N PRO A 150 7.68 8.06 -5.38
CA PRO A 150 7.36 9.42 -4.90
C PRO A 150 7.03 9.48 -3.41
N TYR A 151 6.37 8.46 -2.89
CA TYR A 151 6.00 8.39 -1.46
C TYR A 151 7.24 8.18 -0.59
N ILE A 152 8.18 7.36 -1.03
CA ILE A 152 9.44 7.12 -0.33
C ILE A 152 10.26 8.40 -0.30
N LEU A 153 10.38 9.10 -1.42
CA LEU A 153 11.10 10.38 -1.48
C LEU A 153 10.44 11.43 -0.58
N ALA A 154 9.11 11.48 -0.54
CA ALA A 154 8.39 12.38 0.36
C ALA A 154 8.64 12.02 1.83
N ALA A 155 8.73 10.73 2.16
CA ALA A 155 9.00 10.27 3.53
C ALA A 155 10.40 10.65 4.00
N LEU A 156 11.38 10.69 3.09
CA LEU A 156 12.76 11.06 3.43
C LEU A 156 12.92 12.55 3.65
N GLY A 157 12.00 13.35 3.13
CA GLY A 157 12.05 14.81 3.26
C GLY A 157 13.05 15.45 2.31
N PRO A 158 13.13 16.79 2.33
CA PRO A 158 14.12 17.52 1.55
C PRO A 158 15.53 17.25 2.07
N GLU A 159 16.52 17.22 1.15
CA GLU A 159 17.95 17.11 1.50
C GLU A 159 18.43 18.38 2.23
#